data_9be61240569350cc317148facaa7cb31
#
_entry.id   9be61240569350cc317148facaa7cb31
#
_cell.length_a   1.000
_cell.length_b   1.000
_cell.length_c   1.000
_cell.angle_alpha   90.00
_cell.angle_beta   90.00
_cell.angle_gamma   90.00
#
_symmetry.space_group_name_H-M   'P 1'
#
loop_
_entity.id
_entity.type
_entity.pdbx_description
1 polymer ?
#
loop_
_entity_poly.entity_id
_entity_poly.type
_entity_poly.pdbx_seq_one_letter_code
_entity_poly.pdbx_strand_id
1 'polypeptide(L)'
;LRNDEVERLKKFPIFNLGKYKGGCIVLKSNKRVKPYGMLANRTVGYAVENEGKKSILVGIEGAFNTYLKGQNGQMLMEKIRGNEWKPVENELSVEPVPGSDVYTSIDVNLQDVAESALLKQLKDQKAQKGCAVLMEVKTGFVKAIANLSFDTETETYFEAQNHAVGLASEPGSTFKLASLLVALEQGKVKITDSVDMTGRYDFYDNYLTDGGKVYGRNTIKVAFEKSSNVISQIIYDNYKKDPQEFIDGLKEIGIHQKLGLSILGEGTPFIKESTDPTFTGITLPWMSIGYELKMTPLQTLALYNAVANEGILLKPQFVRYIKKGSEIQKYFKPEILNTSICSKSTLNDLKAMLEGVVERGTANNIKARGFKIAGKTGTSKIAQGSKGYGNKYQASFCGYFPAKNPMYSCIVVVQGPTKNIFGSVVSGSVFKEIADKVYAQEFKKENIAVEDSINQYPYSRNGDKESFLIASRKIGIPVNDLSSNTTQWISTRTGNNGIKIITKENKKGLVPNVIGMGLIDATYILEKYGLLVQPVGSGIVREQSIRAGFKLYKGQKIVLQLG
;
A
#
# COMPACT_ATOMS: atom_id res chain seq x y z
N LEU A 1 -25.79 -21.99 7.24
CA LEU A 1 -25.03 -22.48 8.40
C LEU A 1 -23.56 -22.58 8.05
N ARG A 2 -22.66 -22.29 9.00
CA ARG A 2 -21.22 -22.56 8.88
C ARG A 2 -20.93 -24.05 9.14
N ASN A 3 -19.77 -24.54 8.73
CA ASN A 3 -19.41 -25.93 8.91
C ASN A 3 -19.48 -26.40 10.37
N ASP A 4 -19.01 -25.58 11.32
CA ASP A 4 -19.06 -25.86 12.74
C ASP A 4 -20.51 -25.91 13.28
N GLU A 5 -21.40 -25.07 12.77
CA GLU A 5 -22.82 -25.07 13.10
C GLU A 5 -23.53 -26.32 12.53
N VAL A 6 -23.15 -26.73 11.32
CA VAL A 6 -23.65 -27.97 10.70
C VAL A 6 -23.22 -29.19 11.50
N GLU A 7 -21.98 -29.25 11.97
CA GLU A 7 -21.48 -30.37 12.79
C GLU A 7 -22.16 -30.41 14.17
N ARG A 8 -22.52 -29.24 14.74
CA ARG A 8 -23.34 -29.18 15.96
C ARG A 8 -24.77 -29.64 15.68
N LEU A 9 -25.37 -29.19 14.57
CA LEU A 9 -26.74 -29.57 14.18
C LEU A 9 -26.87 -31.09 13.99
N LYS A 10 -25.88 -31.72 13.35
CA LYS A 10 -25.85 -33.18 13.16
C LYS A 10 -25.82 -33.96 14.48
N LYS A 11 -25.45 -33.35 15.60
CA LYS A 11 -25.47 -33.98 16.93
C LYS A 11 -26.81 -33.90 17.64
N PHE A 12 -27.77 -33.15 17.13
CA PHE A 12 -29.11 -33.03 17.73
C PHE A 12 -29.91 -34.33 17.59
N PRO A 13 -30.80 -34.66 18.54
CA PRO A 13 -31.44 -35.98 18.66
C PRO A 13 -32.12 -36.51 17.41
N ILE A 14 -32.74 -35.68 16.61
CA ILE A 14 -33.40 -36.12 15.35
C ILE A 14 -32.39 -36.13 14.20
N PHE A 15 -31.55 -35.10 14.10
CA PHE A 15 -30.61 -34.93 12.98
C PHE A 15 -29.42 -35.88 13.03
N ASN A 16 -29.07 -36.42 14.21
CA ASN A 16 -28.03 -37.44 14.35
C ASN A 16 -28.42 -38.79 13.71
N LEU A 17 -29.70 -39.01 13.38
CA LEU A 17 -30.19 -40.19 12.68
C LEU A 17 -29.91 -40.13 11.15
N GLY A 18 -29.26 -39.11 10.68
CA GLY A 18 -28.82 -38.94 9.30
C GLY A 18 -29.94 -38.59 8.31
N LYS A 19 -29.62 -38.70 7.00
CA LYS A 19 -30.48 -38.25 5.91
C LYS A 19 -31.84 -38.93 5.88
N TYR A 20 -31.89 -40.23 6.11
CA TYR A 20 -33.10 -41.04 5.87
C TYR A 20 -34.06 -41.09 7.06
N LYS A 21 -33.53 -41.17 8.29
CA LYS A 21 -34.33 -41.22 9.50
C LYS A 21 -34.50 -39.87 10.17
N GLY A 22 -33.48 -39.02 10.07
CA GLY A 22 -33.46 -37.68 10.65
C GLY A 22 -33.84 -36.53 9.71
N GLY A 23 -34.02 -36.83 8.40
CA GLY A 23 -34.41 -35.86 7.38
C GLY A 23 -33.40 -34.73 7.13
N CYS A 24 -32.17 -34.82 7.68
CA CYS A 24 -31.16 -33.78 7.56
C CYS A 24 -30.32 -33.98 6.26
N ILE A 25 -30.56 -33.15 5.27
CA ILE A 25 -29.80 -33.13 4.01
C ILE A 25 -28.91 -31.89 4.04
N VAL A 26 -27.58 -32.08 4.06
CA VAL A 26 -26.61 -31.01 4.02
C VAL A 26 -26.15 -30.82 2.57
N LEU A 27 -26.54 -29.69 1.98
CA LEU A 27 -26.04 -29.25 0.69
C LEU A 27 -24.90 -28.25 0.92
N LYS A 28 -23.69 -28.60 0.51
CA LYS A 28 -22.54 -27.70 0.56
C LYS A 28 -22.61 -26.72 -0.60
N SER A 29 -22.62 -25.42 -0.29
CA SER A 29 -22.44 -24.37 -1.28
C SER A 29 -21.28 -23.48 -0.89
N ASN A 30 -20.47 -23.08 -1.85
CA ASN A 30 -19.40 -22.13 -1.64
C ASN A 30 -20.00 -20.71 -1.61
N LYS A 31 -19.82 -19.99 -0.51
CA LYS A 31 -20.21 -18.59 -0.38
C LYS A 31 -18.95 -17.72 -0.41
N ARG A 32 -18.94 -16.75 -1.35
CA ARG A 32 -17.92 -15.72 -1.38
C ARG A 32 -18.09 -14.81 -0.16
N VAL A 33 -17.04 -14.62 0.61
CA VAL A 33 -17.00 -13.73 1.76
C VAL A 33 -16.06 -12.56 1.44
N LYS A 34 -16.50 -11.33 1.72
CA LYS A 34 -15.70 -10.11 1.61
C LYS A 34 -15.47 -9.55 3.01
N PRO A 35 -14.39 -9.96 3.71
CA PRO A 35 -14.17 -9.60 5.12
C PRO A 35 -13.98 -8.10 5.32
N TYR A 36 -13.49 -7.37 4.31
CA TYR A 36 -13.30 -5.92 4.35
C TYR A 36 -14.38 -5.14 3.57
N GLY A 37 -15.53 -5.76 3.34
CA GLY A 37 -16.68 -5.12 2.69
C GLY A 37 -16.38 -4.69 1.25
N MET A 38 -16.46 -3.39 1.00
CA MET A 38 -16.33 -2.82 -0.35
C MET A 38 -14.92 -2.27 -0.66
N LEU A 39 -13.96 -2.33 0.28
CA LEU A 39 -12.59 -1.83 0.08
C LEU A 39 -11.92 -2.50 -1.13
N ALA A 40 -11.40 -1.66 -2.05
CA ALA A 40 -10.75 -2.09 -3.30
C ALA A 40 -11.55 -3.11 -4.12
N ASN A 41 -12.88 -3.04 -4.06
CA ASN A 41 -13.79 -4.06 -4.59
C ASN A 41 -13.58 -4.36 -6.09
N ARG A 42 -13.32 -3.34 -6.91
CA ARG A 42 -13.08 -3.51 -8.35
C ARG A 42 -11.65 -3.96 -8.66
N THR A 43 -10.70 -3.62 -7.81
CA THR A 43 -9.31 -4.07 -7.94
C THR A 43 -9.14 -5.52 -7.51
N VAL A 44 -9.74 -5.91 -6.38
CA VAL A 44 -9.86 -7.33 -5.99
C VAL A 44 -10.65 -8.06 -7.06
N GLY A 45 -11.78 -7.49 -7.46
CA GLY A 45 -12.58 -7.98 -8.56
C GLY A 45 -13.38 -9.24 -8.24
N TYR A 46 -13.70 -10.01 -9.26
CA TYR A 46 -14.43 -11.28 -9.19
C TYR A 46 -14.26 -12.08 -10.47
N ALA A 47 -14.46 -13.39 -10.37
CA ALA A 47 -14.57 -14.28 -11.51
C ALA A 47 -15.94 -14.98 -11.47
N VAL A 48 -16.72 -14.87 -12.53
CA VAL A 48 -17.99 -15.58 -12.72
C VAL A 48 -17.86 -16.42 -13.97
N GLU A 49 -17.83 -17.74 -13.77
CA GLU A 49 -17.83 -18.70 -14.86
C GLU A 49 -19.28 -19.11 -15.13
N ASN A 50 -19.78 -18.87 -16.34
CA ASN A 50 -21.10 -19.29 -16.79
C ASN A 50 -20.93 -20.43 -17.80
N GLU A 51 -21.51 -21.58 -17.52
CA GLU A 51 -21.54 -22.70 -18.47
C GLU A 51 -22.18 -22.25 -19.79
N GLY A 52 -21.44 -22.40 -20.90
CA GLY A 52 -21.90 -22.04 -22.24
C GLY A 52 -21.93 -20.55 -22.56
N LYS A 53 -21.48 -19.65 -21.64
CA LYS A 53 -21.37 -18.20 -21.86
C LYS A 53 -19.96 -17.72 -21.56
N LYS A 54 -19.61 -16.53 -22.10
CA LYS A 54 -18.33 -15.89 -21.83
C LYS A 54 -18.19 -15.59 -20.32
N SER A 55 -17.12 -16.07 -19.71
CA SER A 55 -16.79 -15.78 -18.30
C SER A 55 -16.58 -14.28 -18.08
N ILE A 56 -17.05 -13.79 -16.95
CA ILE A 56 -16.81 -12.39 -16.52
C ILE A 56 -15.66 -12.40 -15.53
N LEU A 57 -14.53 -11.84 -15.96
CA LEU A 57 -13.28 -11.77 -15.19
C LEU A 57 -12.96 -10.31 -14.88
N VAL A 58 -12.81 -9.97 -13.60
CA VAL A 58 -12.55 -8.60 -13.14
C VAL A 58 -11.45 -8.59 -12.09
N GLY A 59 -10.57 -7.59 -12.17
CA GLY A 59 -9.54 -7.33 -11.16
C GLY A 59 -8.54 -8.49 -10.97
N ILE A 60 -8.01 -8.59 -9.75
CA ILE A 60 -7.03 -9.62 -9.38
C ILE A 60 -7.64 -11.02 -9.48
N GLU A 61 -8.86 -11.22 -8.95
CA GLU A 61 -9.49 -12.54 -9.01
C GLU A 61 -9.71 -13.01 -10.45
N GLY A 62 -10.15 -12.09 -11.33
CA GLY A 62 -10.29 -12.42 -12.75
C GLY A 62 -8.96 -12.76 -13.42
N ALA A 63 -7.92 -11.99 -13.15
CA ALA A 63 -6.61 -12.18 -13.76
C ALA A 63 -5.89 -13.45 -13.27
N PHE A 64 -6.11 -13.82 -12.01
CA PHE A 64 -5.48 -14.99 -11.37
C PHE A 64 -6.45 -16.16 -11.18
N ASN A 65 -7.58 -16.17 -11.90
CA ASN A 65 -8.60 -17.21 -11.78
C ASN A 65 -8.05 -18.62 -12.01
N THR A 66 -7.09 -18.80 -12.90
CA THR A 66 -6.44 -20.09 -13.16
C THR A 66 -5.75 -20.69 -11.94
N TYR A 67 -5.26 -19.84 -11.03
CA TYR A 67 -4.66 -20.27 -9.76
C TYR A 67 -5.71 -20.46 -8.67
N LEU A 68 -6.72 -19.60 -8.64
CA LEU A 68 -7.71 -19.54 -7.56
C LEU A 68 -8.78 -20.63 -7.64
N LYS A 69 -9.18 -21.05 -8.84
CA LYS A 69 -10.36 -21.92 -9.01
C LYS A 69 -10.14 -23.40 -8.63
N GLY A 70 -8.89 -23.86 -8.56
CA GLY A 70 -8.60 -25.28 -8.32
C GLY A 70 -9.08 -26.21 -9.44
N GLN A 71 -9.32 -27.47 -9.09
CA GLN A 71 -9.85 -28.49 -10.01
C GLN A 71 -11.05 -29.19 -9.37
N ASN A 72 -12.10 -29.35 -10.13
CA ASN A 72 -13.30 -30.06 -9.67
C ASN A 72 -13.00 -31.56 -9.53
N GLY A 73 -13.45 -32.14 -8.45
CA GLY A 73 -13.49 -33.59 -8.29
C GLY A 73 -14.60 -34.23 -9.13
N GLN A 74 -14.48 -35.52 -9.36
CA GLN A 74 -15.49 -36.36 -10.01
C GLN A 74 -15.78 -37.55 -9.12
N MET A 75 -17.07 -37.88 -8.96
CA MET A 75 -17.52 -38.98 -8.14
C MET A 75 -18.56 -39.79 -8.91
N LEU A 76 -18.38 -41.08 -8.96
CA LEU A 76 -19.37 -42.00 -9.55
C LEU A 76 -20.57 -42.08 -8.59
N MET A 77 -21.75 -41.89 -9.15
CA MET A 77 -22.99 -42.02 -8.41
C MET A 77 -23.82 -43.16 -8.96
N GLU A 78 -24.25 -44.07 -8.10
CA GLU A 78 -25.16 -45.17 -8.45
C GLU A 78 -26.60 -44.76 -8.11
N LYS A 79 -27.52 -44.99 -9.06
CA LYS A 79 -28.93 -44.76 -8.84
C LYS A 79 -29.56 -45.91 -8.09
N ILE A 80 -30.10 -45.65 -6.93
CA ILE A 80 -30.84 -46.60 -6.10
C ILE A 80 -32.35 -46.40 -6.21
N ARG A 81 -33.15 -47.36 -5.68
CA ARG A 81 -34.61 -47.28 -5.69
C ARG A 81 -35.09 -45.95 -5.13
N GLY A 82 -36.10 -45.35 -5.76
CA GLY A 82 -36.71 -44.07 -5.29
C GLY A 82 -36.10 -42.82 -5.89
N ASN A 83 -35.40 -42.92 -7.04
CA ASN A 83 -34.73 -41.78 -7.70
C ASN A 83 -33.62 -41.10 -6.87
N GLU A 84 -33.04 -41.85 -5.93
CA GLU A 84 -31.91 -41.43 -5.13
C GLU A 84 -30.58 -41.89 -5.75
N TRP A 85 -29.54 -41.09 -5.53
CA TRP A 85 -28.18 -41.37 -5.98
C TRP A 85 -27.27 -41.59 -4.78
N LYS A 86 -26.52 -42.71 -4.76
CA LYS A 86 -25.53 -43.01 -3.73
C LYS A 86 -24.13 -42.87 -4.31
N PRO A 87 -23.19 -42.20 -3.63
CA PRO A 87 -21.80 -42.21 -4.04
C PRO A 87 -21.21 -43.61 -3.95
N VAL A 88 -20.52 -44.01 -5.01
CA VAL A 88 -19.77 -45.27 -5.06
C VAL A 88 -18.30 -44.94 -4.93
N GLU A 89 -17.68 -45.37 -3.83
CA GLU A 89 -16.22 -45.27 -3.66
C GLU A 89 -15.56 -46.29 -4.58
N ASN A 90 -14.91 -45.81 -5.62
CA ASN A 90 -14.11 -46.62 -6.52
C ASN A 90 -12.85 -45.85 -6.96
N GLU A 91 -11.94 -46.56 -7.65
CA GLU A 91 -10.68 -46.02 -8.19
C GLU A 91 -10.89 -44.88 -9.22
N LEU A 92 -12.10 -44.69 -9.74
CA LEU A 92 -12.45 -43.61 -10.69
C LEU A 92 -12.90 -42.31 -10.00
N SER A 93 -13.03 -42.32 -8.68
CA SER A 93 -13.35 -41.12 -7.93
C SER A 93 -12.12 -40.21 -7.84
N VAL A 94 -12.25 -38.99 -8.34
CA VAL A 94 -11.20 -37.95 -8.29
C VAL A 94 -11.57 -36.92 -7.23
N GLU A 95 -10.71 -36.75 -6.25
CA GLU A 95 -10.92 -35.70 -5.21
C GLU A 95 -10.75 -34.29 -5.77
N PRO A 96 -11.53 -33.30 -5.32
CA PRO A 96 -11.34 -31.92 -5.72
C PRO A 96 -10.01 -31.39 -5.19
N VAL A 97 -9.27 -30.69 -6.05
CA VAL A 97 -8.02 -30.04 -5.67
C VAL A 97 -8.31 -28.56 -5.39
N PRO A 98 -8.04 -28.07 -4.17
CA PRO A 98 -8.24 -26.67 -3.84
C PRO A 98 -7.34 -25.76 -4.68
N GLY A 99 -7.83 -24.56 -4.97
CA GLY A 99 -7.04 -23.51 -5.63
C GLY A 99 -5.91 -23.00 -4.74
N SER A 100 -5.07 -22.18 -5.33
CA SER A 100 -3.99 -21.49 -4.64
C SER A 100 -4.47 -20.17 -4.04
N ASP A 101 -3.77 -19.67 -3.04
CA ASP A 101 -4.00 -18.35 -2.46
C ASP A 101 -3.18 -17.30 -3.18
N VAL A 102 -3.80 -16.16 -3.50
CA VAL A 102 -3.11 -14.99 -4.09
C VAL A 102 -2.92 -13.92 -3.01
N TYR A 103 -1.67 -13.66 -2.68
CA TYR A 103 -1.29 -12.65 -1.70
C TYR A 103 -1.03 -11.32 -2.39
N THR A 104 -1.91 -10.36 -2.15
CA THR A 104 -1.85 -9.03 -2.78
C THR A 104 -0.80 -8.13 -2.13
N SER A 105 -0.43 -7.06 -2.82
CA SER A 105 0.42 -5.99 -2.27
C SER A 105 -0.40 -4.95 -1.49
N ILE A 106 -1.73 -4.97 -1.62
CA ILE A 106 -2.64 -4.01 -0.99
C ILE A 106 -2.57 -4.20 0.53
N ASP A 107 -2.34 -3.10 1.22
CA ASP A 107 -2.41 -3.01 2.68
C ASP A 107 -3.79 -2.47 3.07
N VAL A 108 -4.51 -3.22 3.90
CA VAL A 108 -5.90 -2.88 4.25
C VAL A 108 -5.99 -1.54 4.99
N ASN A 109 -5.03 -1.23 5.86
CA ASN A 109 -5.03 0.03 6.61
C ASN A 109 -4.76 1.23 5.69
N LEU A 110 -3.79 1.08 4.76
CA LEU A 110 -3.49 2.13 3.79
C LEU A 110 -4.62 2.29 2.77
N GLN A 111 -5.30 1.20 2.40
CA GLN A 111 -6.49 1.23 1.54
C GLN A 111 -7.63 1.99 2.20
N ASP A 112 -7.93 1.71 3.47
CA ASP A 112 -8.97 2.42 4.23
C ASP A 112 -8.67 3.92 4.33
N VAL A 113 -7.41 4.27 4.61
CA VAL A 113 -6.96 5.68 4.61
C VAL A 113 -7.19 6.37 3.28
N ALA A 114 -6.80 5.72 2.16
CA ALA A 114 -6.94 6.30 0.83
C ALA A 114 -8.41 6.45 0.42
N GLU A 115 -9.24 5.44 0.69
CA GLU A 115 -10.65 5.44 0.34
C GLU A 115 -11.45 6.44 1.19
N SER A 116 -11.21 6.48 2.50
CA SER A 116 -11.86 7.43 3.40
C SER A 116 -11.51 8.89 3.07
N ALA A 117 -10.23 9.19 2.80
CA ALA A 117 -9.79 10.54 2.41
C ALA A 117 -10.41 10.97 1.07
N LEU A 118 -10.43 10.05 0.08
CA LEU A 118 -11.04 10.30 -1.22
C LEU A 118 -12.55 10.52 -1.09
N LEU A 119 -13.26 9.64 -0.37
CA LEU A 119 -14.72 9.71 -0.18
C LEU A 119 -15.15 11.03 0.47
N LYS A 120 -14.44 11.43 1.54
CA LYS A 120 -14.67 12.69 2.23
C LYS A 120 -14.57 13.88 1.27
N GLN A 121 -13.53 13.91 0.45
CA GLN A 121 -13.31 15.00 -0.49
C GLN A 121 -14.32 15.01 -1.65
N LEU A 122 -14.67 13.84 -2.18
CA LEU A 122 -15.69 13.73 -3.23
C LEU A 122 -17.05 14.24 -2.75
N LYS A 123 -17.43 13.90 -1.51
CA LYS A 123 -18.66 14.41 -0.87
C LYS A 123 -18.60 15.92 -0.68
N ASP A 124 -17.46 16.43 -0.12
CA ASP A 124 -17.30 17.87 0.08
C ASP A 124 -17.38 18.65 -1.22
N GLN A 125 -16.70 18.19 -2.27
CA GLN A 125 -16.68 18.86 -3.57
C GLN A 125 -17.89 18.56 -4.45
N LYS A 126 -18.82 17.69 -4.03
CA LYS A 126 -19.92 17.15 -4.82
C LYS A 126 -19.43 16.67 -6.21
N ALA A 127 -18.32 15.97 -6.22
CA ALA A 127 -17.63 15.56 -7.43
C ALA A 127 -18.29 14.31 -8.05
N GLN A 128 -18.15 14.13 -9.36
CA GLN A 128 -18.77 13.00 -10.06
C GLN A 128 -18.04 11.69 -9.76
N LYS A 129 -16.70 11.71 -9.76
CA LYS A 129 -15.86 10.53 -9.51
C LYS A 129 -14.42 10.92 -9.19
N GLY A 130 -13.67 9.97 -8.67
CA GLY A 130 -12.26 10.16 -8.42
C GLY A 130 -11.53 8.85 -8.15
N CYS A 131 -10.21 8.93 -8.16
CA CYS A 131 -9.34 7.84 -7.73
C CYS A 131 -8.15 8.36 -6.94
N ALA A 132 -7.62 7.49 -6.07
CA ALA A 132 -6.37 7.69 -5.35
C ALA A 132 -5.56 6.41 -5.39
N VAL A 133 -4.27 6.50 -5.75
CA VAL A 133 -3.37 5.35 -5.78
C VAL A 133 -2.12 5.67 -4.98
N LEU A 134 -1.74 4.76 -4.09
CA LEU A 134 -0.51 4.79 -3.31
C LEU A 134 0.37 3.62 -3.75
N MET A 135 1.61 3.90 -4.14
CA MET A 135 2.57 2.92 -4.64
C MET A 135 3.91 3.05 -3.90
N GLU A 136 4.51 1.93 -3.55
CA GLU A 136 5.83 1.88 -2.95
C GLU A 136 6.90 2.16 -4.00
N VAL A 137 7.77 3.14 -3.72
CA VAL A 137 8.72 3.67 -4.73
C VAL A 137 9.69 2.61 -5.23
N LYS A 138 10.30 1.85 -4.34
CA LYS A 138 11.38 0.90 -4.67
C LYS A 138 10.92 -0.39 -5.35
N THR A 139 9.67 -0.77 -5.17
CA THR A 139 9.16 -2.07 -5.62
C THR A 139 8.11 -1.97 -6.72
N GLY A 140 7.44 -0.82 -6.85
CA GLY A 140 6.28 -0.66 -7.72
C GLY A 140 5.02 -1.36 -7.19
N PHE A 141 5.03 -1.87 -5.96
CA PHE A 141 3.84 -2.48 -5.36
C PHE A 141 2.79 -1.43 -5.03
N VAL A 142 1.58 -1.62 -5.57
CA VAL A 142 0.42 -0.81 -5.23
C VAL A 142 -0.07 -1.21 -3.84
N LYS A 143 0.01 -0.27 -2.90
CA LYS A 143 -0.34 -0.47 -1.49
C LYS A 143 -1.79 -0.09 -1.21
N ALA A 144 -2.33 0.87 -1.96
CA ALA A 144 -3.73 1.25 -1.92
C ALA A 144 -4.18 1.76 -3.30
N ILE A 145 -5.43 1.48 -3.64
CA ILE A 145 -6.07 1.95 -4.87
C ILE A 145 -7.57 2.11 -4.63
N ALA A 146 -8.02 3.33 -4.50
CA ALA A 146 -9.41 3.70 -4.29
C ALA A 146 -9.99 4.28 -5.58
N ASN A 147 -11.20 3.86 -5.96
CA ASN A 147 -11.91 4.33 -7.14
C ASN A 147 -13.37 4.53 -6.76
N LEU A 148 -13.85 5.75 -6.79
CA LEU A 148 -15.22 6.05 -6.38
C LEU A 148 -15.96 6.85 -7.45
N SER A 149 -17.21 6.48 -7.71
CA SER A 149 -18.15 7.17 -8.58
C SER A 149 -19.43 7.47 -7.84
N PHE A 150 -20.01 8.65 -8.08
CA PHE A 150 -21.31 9.01 -7.55
C PHE A 150 -22.42 8.30 -8.34
N ASP A 151 -23.31 7.65 -7.63
CA ASP A 151 -24.55 7.08 -8.16
C ASP A 151 -25.70 8.06 -7.89
N THR A 152 -26.34 8.51 -8.95
CA THR A 152 -27.45 9.46 -8.86
C THR A 152 -28.76 8.83 -8.38
N GLU A 153 -28.92 7.51 -8.48
CA GLU A 153 -30.12 6.80 -8.04
C GLU A 153 -30.09 6.56 -6.52
N THR A 154 -28.94 6.12 -6.02
CA THR A 154 -28.77 5.81 -4.58
C THR A 154 -28.19 6.97 -3.77
N GLU A 155 -27.75 8.05 -4.43
CA GLU A 155 -27.04 9.20 -3.85
C GLU A 155 -25.80 8.81 -3.03
N THR A 156 -25.15 7.72 -3.42
CA THR A 156 -23.97 7.18 -2.74
C THR A 156 -22.76 7.13 -3.67
N TYR A 157 -21.55 7.03 -3.07
CA TYR A 157 -20.33 6.75 -3.80
C TYR A 157 -19.97 5.26 -3.68
N PHE A 158 -19.62 4.66 -4.81
CA PHE A 158 -19.23 3.25 -4.87
C PHE A 158 -18.16 3.00 -5.95
N GLU A 159 -17.48 1.87 -5.91
CA GLU A 159 -16.52 1.45 -6.94
C GLU A 159 -17.24 0.84 -8.15
N ALA A 160 -17.64 1.69 -9.12
CA ALA A 160 -18.24 1.24 -10.38
C ALA A 160 -17.19 0.66 -11.34
N GLN A 161 -16.05 1.34 -11.46
CA GLN A 161 -14.95 1.02 -12.37
C GLN A 161 -13.61 1.29 -11.71
N ASN A 162 -12.54 0.63 -12.18
CA ASN A 162 -11.19 0.95 -11.79
C ASN A 162 -10.66 2.12 -12.65
N HIS A 163 -11.00 3.35 -12.24
CA HIS A 163 -10.62 4.56 -12.98
C HIS A 163 -9.12 4.76 -13.06
N ALA A 164 -8.40 4.39 -12.01
CA ALA A 164 -6.95 4.54 -11.95
C ALA A 164 -6.22 3.72 -13.02
N VAL A 165 -6.76 2.55 -13.35
CA VAL A 165 -6.18 1.60 -14.31
C VAL A 165 -6.75 1.79 -15.71
N GLY A 166 -8.07 1.97 -15.82
CA GLY A 166 -8.77 1.87 -17.11
C GLY A 166 -9.10 3.20 -17.78
N LEU A 167 -9.18 4.31 -17.03
CA LEU A 167 -9.61 5.58 -17.60
C LEU A 167 -8.41 6.38 -18.13
N ALA A 168 -8.10 6.22 -19.41
CA ALA A 168 -7.15 7.09 -20.09
C ALA A 168 -7.81 8.44 -20.41
N SER A 169 -7.26 9.52 -19.87
CA SER A 169 -7.73 10.90 -20.04
C SER A 169 -6.57 11.85 -20.22
N GLU A 170 -6.86 13.09 -20.59
CA GLU A 170 -5.85 14.15 -20.69
C GLU A 170 -5.33 14.49 -19.28
N PRO A 171 -4.02 14.27 -18.99
CA PRO A 171 -3.45 14.49 -17.66
C PRO A 171 -3.33 15.97 -17.26
N GLY A 172 -3.40 16.88 -18.23
CA GLY A 172 -3.21 18.31 -18.03
C GLY A 172 -1.83 18.63 -17.47
N SER A 173 -1.73 19.65 -16.63
CA SER A 173 -0.44 20.19 -16.12
C SER A 173 0.45 19.20 -15.36
N THR A 174 -0.01 18.01 -15.00
CA THR A 174 0.87 16.96 -14.48
C THR A 174 1.81 16.44 -15.57
N PHE A 175 1.43 16.56 -16.84
CA PHE A 175 2.25 16.17 -17.99
C PHE A 175 3.46 17.10 -18.23
N LYS A 176 3.43 18.33 -17.73
CA LYS A 176 4.56 19.27 -17.83
C LYS A 176 5.87 18.69 -17.30
N LEU A 177 5.80 17.69 -16.41
CA LEU A 177 6.97 16.93 -15.97
C LEU A 177 7.64 16.18 -17.12
N ALA A 178 6.86 15.45 -17.93
CA ALA A 178 7.38 14.73 -19.10
C ALA A 178 7.94 15.71 -20.14
N SER A 179 7.23 16.81 -20.36
CA SER A 179 7.66 17.82 -21.35
C SER A 179 8.99 18.45 -21.00
N LEU A 180 9.18 18.85 -19.75
CA LEU A 180 10.47 19.41 -19.32
C LEU A 180 11.54 18.33 -19.17
N LEU A 181 11.19 17.09 -18.83
CA LEU A 181 12.13 15.98 -18.82
C LEU A 181 12.79 15.85 -20.21
N VAL A 182 11.98 15.77 -21.29
CA VAL A 182 12.49 15.67 -22.66
C VAL A 182 13.36 16.88 -23.01
N ALA A 183 12.88 18.09 -22.77
CA ALA A 183 13.61 19.31 -23.16
C ALA A 183 14.94 19.50 -22.41
N LEU A 184 14.98 19.12 -21.14
CA LEU A 184 16.20 19.15 -20.31
C LEU A 184 17.19 18.05 -20.75
N GLU A 185 16.70 16.83 -20.98
CA GLU A 185 17.55 15.70 -21.35
C GLU A 185 18.19 15.89 -22.73
N GLN A 186 17.45 16.45 -23.68
CA GLN A 186 17.96 16.80 -24.99
C GLN A 186 18.77 18.11 -25.02
N GLY A 187 19.01 18.74 -23.87
CA GLY A 187 19.82 19.96 -23.75
C GLY A 187 19.23 21.20 -24.41
N LYS A 188 17.93 21.19 -24.75
CA LYS A 188 17.24 22.32 -25.36
C LYS A 188 17.10 23.51 -24.42
N VAL A 189 16.99 23.24 -23.11
CA VAL A 189 16.81 24.24 -22.05
C VAL A 189 17.52 23.82 -20.76
N LYS A 190 17.72 24.80 -19.87
CA LYS A 190 18.17 24.62 -18.47
C LYS A 190 17.13 25.20 -17.53
N ILE A 191 16.99 24.64 -16.34
CA ILE A 191 16.01 25.14 -15.34
C ILE A 191 16.28 26.58 -14.89
N THR A 192 17.48 27.08 -15.11
CA THR A 192 17.95 28.46 -14.81
C THR A 192 17.67 29.44 -15.94
N ASP A 193 17.30 28.97 -17.14
CA ASP A 193 17.03 29.87 -18.26
C ASP A 193 15.84 30.78 -17.96
N SER A 194 15.96 32.04 -18.36
CA SER A 194 14.95 33.08 -18.13
C SER A 194 13.87 33.03 -19.19
N VAL A 195 12.62 33.10 -18.77
CA VAL A 195 11.43 33.14 -19.63
C VAL A 195 10.47 34.24 -19.17
N ASP A 196 9.75 34.83 -20.10
CA ASP A 196 8.77 35.89 -19.83
C ASP A 196 7.39 35.29 -19.60
N MET A 197 6.95 35.28 -18.33
CA MET A 197 5.66 34.74 -17.91
C MET A 197 4.58 35.80 -18.02
N THR A 198 4.17 36.08 -19.27
CA THR A 198 3.22 37.15 -19.64
C THR A 198 1.78 36.84 -19.29
N GLY A 199 1.49 35.59 -18.92
CA GLY A 199 0.15 35.13 -18.57
C GLY A 199 -0.75 34.78 -19.77
N ARG A 200 -0.32 35.11 -20.99
CA ARG A 200 -0.96 34.72 -22.26
C ARG A 200 0.10 34.35 -23.29
N TYR A 201 -0.14 33.24 -23.99
CA TYR A 201 0.76 32.65 -24.98
C TYR A 201 -0.04 32.32 -26.22
N ASP A 202 0.24 33.04 -27.32
CA ASP A 202 -0.51 32.97 -28.57
C ASP A 202 0.11 31.96 -29.52
N PHE A 203 -0.71 31.08 -30.13
CA PHE A 203 -0.33 30.07 -31.12
C PHE A 203 -1.34 30.11 -32.26
N TYR A 204 -0.96 30.72 -33.37
CA TYR A 204 -1.86 30.98 -34.49
C TYR A 204 -3.11 31.73 -34.01
N ASP A 205 -4.32 31.27 -34.36
CA ASP A 205 -5.60 31.86 -33.93
C ASP A 205 -6.06 31.42 -32.53
N ASN A 206 -5.21 30.69 -31.78
CA ASN A 206 -5.51 30.16 -30.44
C ASN A 206 -4.52 30.67 -29.41
N TYR A 207 -4.89 30.57 -28.15
CA TYR A 207 -4.01 30.97 -27.06
C TYR A 207 -4.20 30.13 -25.81
N LEU A 208 -3.15 30.07 -24.99
CA LEU A 208 -3.15 29.51 -23.65
C LEU A 208 -2.97 30.64 -22.63
N THR A 209 -3.55 30.49 -21.43
CA THR A 209 -3.44 31.50 -20.39
C THR A 209 -3.08 30.90 -19.03
N ASP A 210 -2.46 31.71 -18.17
CA ASP A 210 -2.21 31.39 -16.77
C ASP A 210 -3.37 31.85 -15.84
N GLY A 211 -4.60 31.89 -16.37
CA GLY A 211 -5.77 32.32 -15.60
C GLY A 211 -5.72 33.80 -15.20
N GLY A 212 -5.17 34.65 -16.05
CA GLY A 212 -5.02 36.09 -15.82
C GLY A 212 -3.84 36.49 -14.92
N LYS A 213 -2.97 35.54 -14.55
CA LYS A 213 -1.79 35.84 -13.72
C LYS A 213 -0.59 36.18 -14.60
N VAL A 214 0.08 37.26 -14.30
CA VAL A 214 1.33 37.71 -14.90
C VAL A 214 2.42 37.60 -13.85
N TYR A 215 3.50 36.89 -14.14
CA TYR A 215 4.60 36.71 -13.18
C TYR A 215 5.89 37.41 -13.60
N GLY A 216 5.93 38.02 -14.81
CA GLY A 216 7.09 38.68 -15.36
C GLY A 216 8.22 37.73 -15.72
N ARG A 217 9.43 38.24 -15.83
CA ARG A 217 10.61 37.45 -16.20
C ARG A 217 11.10 36.62 -15.02
N ASN A 218 11.14 35.30 -15.22
CA ASN A 218 11.52 34.32 -14.20
C ASN A 218 12.24 33.13 -14.84
N THR A 219 12.76 32.21 -14.03
CA THR A 219 13.39 30.99 -14.53
C THR A 219 12.37 29.93 -14.91
N ILE A 220 12.76 28.98 -15.78
CA ILE A 220 11.95 27.79 -16.14
C ILE A 220 11.54 27.02 -14.86
N LYS A 221 12.43 26.92 -13.87
CA LYS A 221 12.12 26.36 -12.56
C LYS A 221 10.89 27.02 -11.92
N VAL A 222 10.87 28.34 -11.85
CA VAL A 222 9.73 29.11 -11.29
C VAL A 222 8.49 28.91 -12.16
N ALA A 223 8.63 28.89 -13.48
CA ALA A 223 7.51 28.63 -14.39
C ALA A 223 6.85 27.27 -14.12
N PHE A 224 7.64 26.23 -13.89
CA PHE A 224 7.13 24.91 -13.49
C PHE A 224 6.47 24.95 -12.10
N GLU A 225 7.11 25.59 -11.11
CA GLU A 225 6.57 25.72 -9.75
C GLU A 225 5.22 26.45 -9.71
N LYS A 226 5.05 27.48 -10.55
CA LYS A 226 3.79 28.24 -10.72
C LYS A 226 2.82 27.56 -11.69
N SER A 227 3.22 26.48 -12.31
CA SER A 227 2.43 25.76 -13.33
C SER A 227 2.06 26.64 -14.52
N SER A 228 2.90 27.65 -14.86
CA SER A 228 2.65 28.54 -15.98
C SER A 228 2.59 27.79 -17.30
N ASN A 229 1.73 28.23 -18.21
CA ASN A 229 1.63 27.72 -19.56
C ASN A 229 2.71 28.26 -20.49
N VAL A 230 3.65 29.09 -20.00
CA VAL A 230 4.87 29.43 -20.74
C VAL A 230 5.67 28.19 -21.16
N ILE A 231 5.50 27.07 -20.46
CA ILE A 231 6.11 25.79 -20.83
C ILE A 231 5.68 25.37 -22.26
N SER A 232 4.43 25.64 -22.64
CA SER A 232 4.00 25.38 -24.03
C SER A 232 4.75 26.22 -25.06
N GLN A 233 5.05 27.49 -24.75
CA GLN A 233 5.86 28.34 -25.61
C GLN A 233 7.30 27.81 -25.69
N ILE A 234 7.88 27.40 -24.56
CA ILE A 234 9.23 26.83 -24.53
C ILE A 234 9.33 25.59 -25.43
N ILE A 235 8.40 24.65 -25.29
CA ILE A 235 8.40 23.43 -26.10
C ILE A 235 8.13 23.77 -27.56
N TYR A 236 7.17 24.63 -27.85
CA TYR A 236 6.89 25.06 -29.23
C TYR A 236 8.12 25.69 -29.90
N ASP A 237 8.79 26.62 -29.24
CA ASP A 237 9.95 27.32 -29.82
C ASP A 237 11.13 26.39 -30.13
N ASN A 238 11.34 25.39 -29.30
CA ASN A 238 12.43 24.43 -29.47
C ASN A 238 12.11 23.31 -30.48
N TYR A 239 10.83 22.93 -30.66
CA TYR A 239 10.47 21.74 -31.43
C TYR A 239 9.53 22.02 -32.62
N LYS A 240 9.11 23.28 -32.87
CA LYS A 240 8.20 23.63 -34.01
C LYS A 240 8.71 23.26 -35.37
N LYS A 241 10.04 23.14 -35.57
CA LYS A 241 10.66 22.72 -36.83
C LYS A 241 10.63 21.21 -37.03
N ASP A 242 10.72 20.46 -35.94
CA ASP A 242 10.64 19.00 -35.90
C ASP A 242 9.89 18.54 -34.62
N PRO A 243 8.54 18.54 -34.67
CA PRO A 243 7.74 18.07 -33.55
C PRO A 243 7.96 16.59 -33.19
N GLN A 244 8.44 15.79 -34.19
CA GLN A 244 8.69 14.36 -33.95
C GLN A 244 9.83 14.14 -32.98
N GLU A 245 10.85 15.00 -32.95
CA GLU A 245 11.95 14.93 -31.96
C GLU A 245 11.41 14.97 -30.51
N PHE A 246 10.43 15.82 -30.25
CA PHE A 246 9.77 15.88 -28.91
C PHE A 246 8.97 14.61 -28.63
N ILE A 247 8.20 14.11 -29.60
CA ILE A 247 7.38 12.91 -29.49
C ILE A 247 8.26 11.68 -29.26
N ASP A 248 9.37 11.56 -29.95
CA ASP A 248 10.32 10.45 -29.81
C ASP A 248 10.97 10.48 -28.41
N GLY A 249 11.32 11.66 -27.90
CA GLY A 249 11.76 11.80 -26.50
C GLY A 249 10.70 11.32 -25.48
N LEU A 250 9.42 11.57 -25.73
CA LEU A 250 8.34 11.03 -24.90
C LEU A 250 8.26 9.49 -24.98
N LYS A 251 8.51 8.91 -26.17
CA LYS A 251 8.54 7.46 -26.36
C LYS A 251 9.72 6.80 -25.65
N GLU A 252 10.89 7.44 -25.66
CA GLU A 252 12.09 6.95 -24.95
C GLU A 252 11.88 6.83 -23.45
N ILE A 253 11.07 7.70 -22.83
CA ILE A 253 10.65 7.57 -21.43
C ILE A 253 9.84 6.27 -21.23
N GLY A 254 9.06 5.83 -22.23
CA GLY A 254 8.21 4.63 -22.18
C GLY A 254 6.73 4.92 -21.84
N ILE A 255 6.29 6.19 -21.91
CA ILE A 255 4.92 6.57 -21.54
C ILE A 255 3.88 6.40 -22.66
N HIS A 256 4.31 6.04 -23.87
CA HIS A 256 3.47 5.85 -25.06
C HIS A 256 2.78 4.48 -25.11
N GLN A 257 3.15 3.54 -24.25
CA GLN A 257 2.67 2.16 -24.27
C GLN A 257 2.05 1.75 -22.94
N LYS A 258 1.28 0.66 -22.97
CA LYS A 258 0.72 0.06 -21.75
C LYS A 258 1.83 -0.38 -20.80
N LEU A 259 1.56 -0.29 -19.51
CA LEU A 259 2.47 -0.79 -18.47
C LEU A 259 2.50 -2.32 -18.38
N GLY A 260 1.55 -3.01 -19.06
CA GLY A 260 1.43 -4.47 -19.06
C GLY A 260 1.01 -5.02 -17.70
N LEU A 261 0.02 -4.38 -17.08
CA LEU A 261 -0.45 -4.73 -15.75
C LEU A 261 -0.94 -6.18 -15.66
N SER A 262 -0.78 -6.79 -14.49
CA SER A 262 -1.27 -8.15 -14.22
C SER A 262 -2.79 -8.23 -14.02
N ILE A 263 -3.48 -7.09 -13.90
CA ILE A 263 -4.94 -7.02 -13.78
C ILE A 263 -5.57 -6.59 -15.11
N LEU A 264 -6.81 -7.02 -15.33
CA LEU A 264 -7.54 -6.75 -16.57
C LEU A 264 -8.07 -5.31 -16.61
N GLY A 265 -8.22 -4.78 -17.83
CA GLY A 265 -8.88 -3.50 -18.07
C GLY A 265 -7.93 -2.30 -18.11
N GLU A 266 -6.63 -2.52 -18.36
CA GLU A 266 -5.68 -1.44 -18.53
C GLU A 266 -6.02 -0.56 -19.75
N GLY A 267 -6.16 0.75 -19.51
CA GLY A 267 -6.39 1.75 -20.55
C GLY A 267 -5.18 1.92 -21.44
N THR A 268 -5.42 2.20 -22.73
CA THR A 268 -4.36 2.43 -23.70
C THR A 268 -3.98 3.90 -23.68
N PRO A 269 -2.70 4.25 -23.43
CA PRO A 269 -2.21 5.62 -23.62
C PRO A 269 -2.25 5.99 -25.10
N PHE A 270 -2.35 7.27 -25.36
CA PHE A 270 -2.30 7.82 -26.71
C PHE A 270 -1.43 9.06 -26.74
N ILE A 271 -0.44 9.06 -27.61
CA ILE A 271 0.40 10.21 -27.95
C ILE A 271 0.30 10.36 -29.47
N LYS A 272 -0.13 11.53 -29.95
CA LYS A 272 -0.32 11.80 -31.37
C LYS A 272 1.03 11.94 -32.04
N GLU A 273 1.24 11.24 -33.15
CA GLU A 273 2.43 11.36 -34.00
C GLU A 273 2.39 12.65 -34.84
N SER A 274 3.55 13.19 -35.23
CA SER A 274 3.61 14.38 -36.09
C SER A 274 3.06 14.12 -37.50
N THR A 275 3.04 12.85 -37.91
CA THR A 275 2.49 12.40 -39.20
C THR A 275 0.98 12.15 -39.16
N ASP A 276 0.34 12.22 -37.99
CA ASP A 276 -1.10 12.04 -37.88
C ASP A 276 -1.82 13.15 -38.65
N PRO A 277 -2.80 12.83 -39.53
CA PRO A 277 -3.54 13.82 -40.31
C PRO A 277 -4.25 14.89 -39.46
N THR A 278 -4.48 14.62 -38.17
CA THR A 278 -5.09 15.56 -37.23
C THR A 278 -4.05 16.36 -36.42
N PHE A 279 -2.75 16.19 -36.71
CA PHE A 279 -1.71 16.99 -36.08
C PHE A 279 -1.69 18.38 -36.73
N THR A 280 -1.94 19.41 -35.94
CA THR A 280 -2.02 20.80 -36.39
C THR A 280 -0.96 21.66 -35.70
N GLY A 281 -0.82 22.92 -36.13
CA GLY A 281 0.13 23.85 -35.51
C GLY A 281 -0.03 24.05 -34.00
N ILE A 282 -1.25 23.84 -33.48
CA ILE A 282 -1.53 23.97 -32.04
C ILE A 282 -1.32 22.64 -31.28
N THR A 283 -1.21 21.50 -31.95
CA THR A 283 -1.09 20.18 -31.29
C THR A 283 0.13 20.11 -30.38
N LEU A 284 1.31 20.54 -30.85
CA LEU A 284 2.53 20.51 -30.03
C LEU A 284 2.43 21.35 -28.75
N PRO A 285 2.04 22.65 -28.78
CA PRO A 285 1.88 23.44 -27.55
C PRO A 285 0.80 22.88 -26.61
N TRP A 286 -0.32 22.33 -27.12
CA TRP A 286 -1.35 21.70 -26.28
C TRP A 286 -0.86 20.38 -25.68
N MET A 287 -0.18 19.54 -26.46
CA MET A 287 0.43 18.29 -26.01
C MET A 287 1.41 18.54 -24.85
N SER A 288 2.23 19.58 -24.95
CA SER A 288 3.25 19.89 -23.94
C SER A 288 2.69 20.21 -22.56
N ILE A 289 1.44 20.59 -22.47
CA ILE A 289 0.74 20.84 -21.19
C ILE A 289 -0.33 19.79 -20.85
N GLY A 290 -0.32 18.66 -21.60
CA GLY A 290 -1.10 17.47 -21.31
C GLY A 290 -2.50 17.45 -21.90
N TYR A 291 -2.73 18.15 -23.01
CA TYR A 291 -3.92 18.01 -23.85
C TYR A 291 -3.58 17.25 -25.15
N GLU A 292 -4.56 16.83 -25.92
CA GLU A 292 -4.40 16.06 -27.16
C GLU A 292 -3.61 14.73 -27.02
N LEU A 293 -3.43 14.25 -25.81
CA LEU A 293 -2.87 12.96 -25.49
C LEU A 293 -3.68 12.32 -24.37
N LYS A 294 -3.53 11.01 -24.14
CA LYS A 294 -4.27 10.31 -23.09
C LYS A 294 -3.33 9.41 -22.30
N MET A 295 -3.46 9.47 -20.98
CA MET A 295 -2.79 8.58 -20.02
C MET A 295 -3.75 8.17 -18.91
N THR A 296 -3.58 6.98 -18.37
CA THR A 296 -4.29 6.61 -17.14
C THR A 296 -3.64 7.28 -15.93
N PRO A 297 -4.37 7.48 -14.83
CA PRO A 297 -3.76 7.95 -13.58
C PRO A 297 -2.57 7.09 -13.13
N LEU A 298 -2.65 5.76 -13.29
CA LEU A 298 -1.56 4.86 -12.92
C LEU A 298 -0.32 5.01 -13.81
N GLN A 299 -0.49 5.28 -15.12
CA GLN A 299 0.63 5.59 -16.02
C GLN A 299 1.30 6.91 -15.63
N THR A 300 0.50 7.94 -15.30
CA THR A 300 1.05 9.19 -14.77
C THR A 300 1.80 8.95 -13.46
N LEU A 301 1.25 8.15 -12.54
CA LEU A 301 1.92 7.80 -11.29
C LEU A 301 3.23 7.06 -11.52
N ALA A 302 3.29 6.12 -12.47
CA ALA A 302 4.49 5.36 -12.80
C ALA A 302 5.65 6.28 -13.25
N LEU A 303 5.37 7.33 -14.02
CA LEU A 303 6.36 8.35 -14.40
C LEU A 303 6.89 9.11 -13.16
N TYR A 304 6.02 9.57 -12.28
CA TYR A 304 6.42 10.26 -11.05
C TYR A 304 7.18 9.34 -10.09
N ASN A 305 6.78 8.07 -10.04
CA ASN A 305 7.50 7.04 -9.31
C ASN A 305 8.91 6.83 -9.88
N ALA A 306 9.08 6.84 -11.18
CA ALA A 306 10.40 6.71 -11.79
C ALA A 306 11.32 7.87 -11.39
N VAL A 307 10.82 9.12 -11.34
CA VAL A 307 11.59 10.27 -10.83
C VAL A 307 11.96 10.07 -9.36
N ALA A 308 11.05 9.56 -8.54
CA ALA A 308 11.30 9.23 -7.13
C ALA A 308 12.29 8.06 -6.98
N ASN A 309 12.29 7.11 -7.91
CA ASN A 309 13.08 5.88 -7.91
C ASN A 309 14.35 5.98 -8.77
N GLU A 310 15.07 7.10 -8.65
CA GLU A 310 16.37 7.33 -9.31
C GLU A 310 16.36 7.14 -10.83
N GLY A 311 15.22 7.43 -11.48
CA GLY A 311 15.05 7.32 -12.93
C GLY A 311 14.61 5.94 -13.42
N ILE A 312 14.41 4.97 -12.56
CA ILE A 312 14.01 3.61 -12.92
C ILE A 312 12.48 3.53 -12.99
N LEU A 313 11.94 3.29 -14.18
CA LEU A 313 10.51 3.07 -14.40
C LEU A 313 10.15 1.62 -14.09
N LEU A 314 9.32 1.43 -13.06
CA LEU A 314 8.83 0.12 -12.63
C LEU A 314 7.40 -0.12 -13.11
N LYS A 315 7.12 -1.38 -13.40
CA LYS A 315 5.76 -1.87 -13.63
C LYS A 315 4.99 -1.90 -12.31
N PRO A 316 3.85 -1.22 -12.19
CA PRO A 316 3.00 -1.34 -11.01
C PRO A 316 2.50 -2.76 -10.82
N GLN A 317 2.60 -3.30 -9.61
CA GLN A 317 2.23 -4.67 -9.29
C GLN A 317 1.22 -4.72 -8.14
N PHE A 318 0.26 -5.67 -8.23
CA PHE A 318 -0.84 -5.85 -7.27
C PHE A 318 -0.72 -7.12 -6.45
N VAL A 319 0.17 -8.04 -6.82
CA VAL A 319 0.36 -9.34 -6.20
C VAL A 319 1.81 -9.53 -5.81
N ARG A 320 2.03 -10.04 -4.59
CA ARG A 320 3.38 -10.33 -4.04
C ARG A 320 3.81 -11.76 -4.33
N TYR A 321 2.92 -12.72 -4.08
CA TYR A 321 3.18 -14.14 -4.32
C TYR A 321 1.88 -14.96 -4.40
N ILE A 322 2.00 -16.15 -4.95
CA ILE A 322 0.95 -17.19 -5.01
C ILE A 322 1.42 -18.37 -4.18
N LYS A 323 0.53 -18.91 -3.33
CA LYS A 323 0.82 -19.99 -2.40
C LYS A 323 -0.22 -21.11 -2.54
N LYS A 324 0.23 -22.37 -2.51
CA LYS A 324 -0.65 -23.54 -2.45
C LYS A 324 -0.34 -24.35 -1.18
N GLY A 325 -1.29 -24.39 -0.26
CA GLY A 325 -1.04 -24.96 1.06
C GLY A 325 0.09 -24.21 1.81
N SER A 326 1.19 -24.90 2.13
CA SER A 326 2.38 -24.30 2.76
C SER A 326 3.43 -23.80 1.77
N GLU A 327 3.34 -24.16 0.49
CA GLU A 327 4.36 -23.91 -0.53
C GLU A 327 4.07 -22.66 -1.35
N ILE A 328 5.10 -21.80 -1.55
CA ILE A 328 5.01 -20.64 -2.45
C ILE A 328 5.34 -21.11 -3.87
N GLN A 329 4.35 -21.02 -4.75
CA GLN A 329 4.48 -21.39 -6.16
C GLN A 329 5.16 -20.32 -7.00
N LYS A 330 4.92 -19.04 -6.68
CA LYS A 330 5.45 -17.93 -7.48
C LYS A 330 5.61 -16.66 -6.64
N TYR A 331 6.78 -16.02 -6.74
CA TYR A 331 7.04 -14.67 -6.26
C TYR A 331 6.99 -13.66 -7.40
N PHE A 332 6.43 -12.48 -7.15
CA PHE A 332 6.48 -11.34 -8.06
C PHE A 332 7.53 -10.35 -7.56
N LYS A 333 8.64 -10.29 -8.28
CA LYS A 333 9.73 -9.33 -8.01
C LYS A 333 9.44 -8.00 -8.72
N PRO A 334 10.04 -6.87 -8.30
CA PRO A 334 9.99 -5.63 -9.06
C PRO A 334 10.39 -5.87 -10.53
N GLU A 335 9.54 -5.40 -11.45
CA GLU A 335 9.75 -5.53 -12.89
C GLU A 335 10.10 -4.16 -13.46
N ILE A 336 11.26 -4.06 -14.10
CA ILE A 336 11.79 -2.83 -14.66
C ILE A 336 11.30 -2.71 -16.11
N LEU A 337 10.60 -1.62 -16.43
CA LEU A 337 10.15 -1.28 -17.78
C LEU A 337 11.19 -0.41 -18.51
N ASN A 338 11.84 0.50 -17.78
CA ASN A 338 12.95 1.31 -18.29
C ASN A 338 13.98 1.50 -17.17
N THR A 339 15.23 1.21 -17.46
CA THR A 339 16.33 1.29 -16.49
C THR A 339 16.75 2.73 -16.18
N SER A 340 16.46 3.68 -17.08
CA SER A 340 16.76 5.09 -16.88
C SER A 340 15.92 5.96 -17.82
N ILE A 341 15.00 6.74 -17.27
CA ILE A 341 14.17 7.67 -18.04
C ILE A 341 14.91 8.97 -18.41
N CYS A 342 16.03 9.27 -17.78
CA CYS A 342 16.87 10.42 -18.03
C CYS A 342 18.19 10.33 -17.27
N SER A 343 19.12 11.24 -17.59
CA SER A 343 20.39 11.41 -16.91
C SER A 343 20.20 11.84 -15.44
N LYS A 344 21.23 11.59 -14.61
CA LYS A 344 21.21 11.99 -13.20
C LYS A 344 21.12 13.51 -13.00
N SER A 345 21.68 14.29 -13.93
CA SER A 345 21.57 15.75 -13.92
C SER A 345 20.13 16.19 -14.07
N THR A 346 19.47 15.74 -15.14
CA THR A 346 18.05 16.01 -15.42
C THR A 346 17.16 15.55 -14.26
N LEU A 347 17.44 14.36 -13.70
CA LEU A 347 16.69 13.84 -12.58
C LEU A 347 16.74 14.75 -11.34
N ASN A 348 17.93 15.30 -11.02
CA ASN A 348 18.08 16.23 -9.89
C ASN A 348 17.30 17.52 -10.13
N ASP A 349 17.31 18.05 -11.34
CA ASP A 349 16.54 19.23 -11.73
C ASP A 349 15.03 18.99 -11.59
N LEU A 350 14.53 17.84 -12.05
CA LEU A 350 13.13 17.45 -11.93
C LEU A 350 12.71 17.33 -10.45
N LYS A 351 13.53 16.68 -9.61
CA LYS A 351 13.28 16.56 -8.16
C LYS A 351 13.22 17.92 -7.49
N ALA A 352 14.16 18.82 -7.83
CA ALA A 352 14.21 20.19 -7.28
C ALA A 352 12.98 21.03 -7.69
N MET A 353 12.48 20.84 -8.91
CA MET A 353 11.28 21.50 -9.41
C MET A 353 10.02 20.96 -8.72
N LEU A 354 9.88 19.64 -8.57
CA LEU A 354 8.73 18.99 -7.92
C LEU A 354 8.62 19.36 -6.43
N GLU A 355 9.75 19.40 -5.71
CA GLU A 355 9.78 19.90 -4.33
C GLU A 355 9.38 21.38 -4.28
N GLY A 356 9.86 22.20 -5.23
CA GLY A 356 9.56 23.63 -5.34
C GLY A 356 8.07 23.92 -5.54
N VAL A 357 7.33 23.07 -6.25
CA VAL A 357 5.86 23.20 -6.42
C VAL A 357 5.14 23.23 -5.06
N VAL A 358 5.57 22.40 -4.10
CA VAL A 358 4.98 22.33 -2.77
C VAL A 358 5.56 23.41 -1.86
N GLU A 359 6.87 23.68 -1.96
CA GLU A 359 7.52 24.65 -1.06
C GLU A 359 7.17 26.10 -1.41
N ARG A 360 7.07 26.46 -2.69
CA ARG A 360 6.92 27.85 -3.17
C ARG A 360 5.85 28.03 -4.24
N GLY A 361 5.38 26.93 -4.81
CA GLY A 361 4.53 26.92 -5.99
C GLY A 361 3.04 26.80 -5.70
N THR A 362 2.35 26.14 -6.65
CA THR A 362 0.88 26.01 -6.67
C THR A 362 0.33 25.10 -5.58
N ALA A 363 1.16 24.31 -4.91
CA ALA A 363 0.75 23.35 -3.89
C ALA A 363 1.27 23.70 -2.48
N ASN A 364 1.56 24.96 -2.19
CA ASN A 364 2.09 25.38 -0.89
C ASN A 364 1.13 25.14 0.28
N ASN A 365 -0.16 25.01 0.00
CA ASN A 365 -1.21 24.68 0.97
C ASN A 365 -1.17 23.22 1.49
N ILE A 366 -0.42 22.33 0.83
CA ILE A 366 -0.32 20.92 1.24
C ILE A 366 1.02 20.56 1.89
N LYS A 367 1.80 21.54 2.31
CA LYS A 367 3.03 21.29 3.10
C LYS A 367 2.73 20.41 4.30
N ALA A 368 3.56 19.39 4.48
CA ALA A 368 3.46 18.49 5.63
C ALA A 368 4.35 18.96 6.78
N ARG A 369 4.02 18.51 7.99
CA ARG A 369 4.87 18.73 9.17
C ARG A 369 5.78 17.52 9.37
N GLY A 370 7.09 17.77 9.48
CA GLY A 370 8.08 16.71 9.73
C GLY A 370 8.69 16.07 8.49
N PHE A 371 8.11 16.23 7.30
CA PHE A 371 8.67 15.76 6.03
C PHE A 371 8.27 16.69 4.88
N LYS A 372 8.99 16.58 3.76
CA LYS A 372 8.67 17.34 2.56
C LYS A 372 7.95 16.47 1.54
N ILE A 373 7.03 17.09 0.81
CA ILE A 373 6.33 16.48 -0.34
C ILE A 373 6.92 17.07 -1.62
N ALA A 374 7.09 16.23 -2.63
CA ALA A 374 7.41 16.64 -3.99
C ALA A 374 6.29 16.20 -4.93
N GLY A 375 5.83 17.08 -5.82
CA GLY A 375 4.73 16.73 -6.73
C GLY A 375 4.26 17.88 -7.59
N LYS A 376 3.20 17.64 -8.37
CA LYS A 376 2.66 18.59 -9.32
C LYS A 376 1.14 18.60 -9.30
N THR A 377 0.55 19.78 -9.33
CA THR A 377 -0.88 20.00 -9.52
C THR A 377 -1.27 19.91 -10.99
N GLY A 378 -2.45 19.37 -11.24
CA GLY A 378 -3.14 19.48 -12.52
C GLY A 378 -4.52 20.06 -12.34
N THR A 379 -4.92 20.89 -13.28
CA THR A 379 -6.28 21.40 -13.44
C THR A 379 -6.53 21.47 -14.94
N SER A 380 -7.36 20.58 -15.47
CA SER A 380 -7.66 20.52 -16.89
C SER A 380 -9.17 20.50 -17.12
N LYS A 381 -9.61 21.01 -18.26
CA LYS A 381 -10.99 20.86 -18.71
C LYS A 381 -11.16 19.44 -19.26
N ILE A 382 -12.35 18.86 -19.06
CA ILE A 382 -12.68 17.53 -19.57
C ILE A 382 -13.29 17.68 -20.96
N ALA A 383 -12.72 17.01 -21.95
CA ALA A 383 -13.28 16.94 -23.29
C ALA A 383 -14.62 16.19 -23.30
N GLN A 384 -15.61 16.74 -24.00
CA GLN A 384 -16.95 16.19 -24.14
C GLN A 384 -17.20 15.62 -25.56
N GLY A 385 -16.25 14.85 -26.06
CA GLY A 385 -16.28 14.31 -27.41
C GLY A 385 -16.31 15.40 -28.48
N SER A 386 -17.20 15.30 -29.46
CA SER A 386 -17.35 16.27 -30.56
C SER A 386 -17.77 17.68 -30.13
N LYS A 387 -18.25 17.87 -28.88
CA LYS A 387 -18.63 19.18 -28.34
C LYS A 387 -17.43 19.98 -27.80
N GLY A 388 -16.20 19.46 -27.90
CA GLY A 388 -14.99 20.12 -27.39
C GLY A 388 -14.93 20.14 -25.87
N TYR A 389 -14.28 21.16 -25.30
CA TYR A 389 -14.10 21.30 -23.85
C TYR A 389 -15.30 22.00 -23.20
N GLY A 390 -15.97 21.30 -22.29
CA GLY A 390 -17.09 21.85 -21.51
C GLY A 390 -16.64 22.56 -20.22
N ASN A 391 -17.62 22.83 -19.36
CA ASN A 391 -17.39 23.47 -18.04
C ASN A 391 -17.01 22.46 -16.93
N LYS A 392 -16.72 21.20 -17.27
CA LYS A 392 -16.29 20.20 -16.30
C LYS A 392 -14.78 20.16 -16.23
N TYR A 393 -14.29 20.08 -15.00
CA TYR A 393 -12.85 20.08 -14.72
C TYR A 393 -12.41 18.74 -14.13
N GLN A 394 -11.15 18.40 -14.41
CA GLN A 394 -10.39 17.38 -13.71
C GLN A 394 -9.34 18.08 -12.84
N ALA A 395 -9.42 17.86 -11.55
CA ALA A 395 -8.40 18.26 -10.59
C ALA A 395 -7.49 17.07 -10.30
N SER A 396 -6.17 17.26 -10.30
CA SER A 396 -5.22 16.19 -10.01
C SER A 396 -4.04 16.68 -9.17
N PHE A 397 -3.46 15.78 -8.41
CA PHE A 397 -2.15 15.95 -7.79
C PHE A 397 -1.39 14.62 -7.86
N CYS A 398 -0.17 14.66 -8.40
CA CYS A 398 0.70 13.50 -8.47
C CYS A 398 2.06 13.85 -7.87
N GLY A 399 2.61 12.96 -7.05
CA GLY A 399 3.88 13.24 -6.38
C GLY A 399 4.36 12.06 -5.53
N TYR A 400 5.33 12.34 -4.66
CA TYR A 400 5.94 11.36 -3.78
C TYR A 400 6.35 11.97 -2.45
N PHE A 401 6.51 11.14 -1.46
CA PHE A 401 6.92 11.52 -0.12
C PHE A 401 7.68 10.39 0.61
N PRO A 402 8.61 10.74 1.57
CA PRO A 402 9.23 12.04 1.71
C PRO A 402 9.96 12.47 0.43
N ALA A 403 10.17 13.80 0.20
CA ALA A 403 10.89 14.29 -0.98
C ALA A 403 12.35 13.81 -1.00
N LYS A 404 12.97 13.75 0.19
CA LYS A 404 14.28 13.12 0.41
C LYS A 404 14.05 11.67 0.83
N ASN A 405 14.72 10.73 0.17
CA ASN A 405 14.55 9.29 0.35
C ASN A 405 13.07 8.85 0.17
N PRO A 406 12.52 8.96 -1.04
CA PRO A 406 11.11 8.67 -1.29
C PRO A 406 10.73 7.23 -0.93
N MET A 407 9.68 7.08 -0.14
CA MET A 407 9.11 5.78 0.24
C MET A 407 7.89 5.43 -0.59
N TYR A 408 7.01 6.41 -0.80
CA TYR A 408 5.76 6.24 -1.50
C TYR A 408 5.55 7.32 -2.55
N SER A 409 5.01 6.93 -3.69
CA SER A 409 4.42 7.82 -4.68
C SER A 409 2.90 7.70 -4.64
N CYS A 410 2.21 8.80 -4.91
CA CYS A 410 0.75 8.84 -4.85
C CYS A 410 0.20 9.75 -5.95
N ILE A 411 -0.94 9.36 -6.52
CA ILE A 411 -1.75 10.20 -7.40
C ILE A 411 -3.17 10.26 -6.92
N VAL A 412 -3.75 11.45 -6.98
CA VAL A 412 -5.18 11.68 -6.75
C VAL A 412 -5.76 12.42 -7.93
N VAL A 413 -6.84 11.89 -8.50
CA VAL A 413 -7.58 12.52 -9.61
C VAL A 413 -9.05 12.60 -9.22
N VAL A 414 -9.64 13.79 -9.33
CA VAL A 414 -11.05 14.06 -9.07
C VAL A 414 -11.66 14.72 -10.30
N GLN A 415 -12.76 14.17 -10.81
CA GLN A 415 -13.46 14.68 -11.98
C GLN A 415 -14.83 15.26 -11.61
N GLY A 416 -15.13 16.40 -12.21
CA GLY A 416 -16.39 17.11 -12.02
C GLY A 416 -16.60 17.67 -10.60
N PRO A 417 -15.58 18.23 -9.93
CA PRO A 417 -15.80 18.95 -8.68
C PRO A 417 -16.62 20.22 -8.93
N THR A 418 -17.53 20.57 -8.03
CA THR A 418 -18.45 21.71 -8.23
C THR A 418 -18.14 22.93 -7.37
N LYS A 419 -17.44 22.76 -6.22
CA LYS A 419 -17.11 23.87 -5.32
C LYS A 419 -15.76 24.52 -5.65
N ASN A 420 -14.76 23.71 -6.01
CA ASN A 420 -13.43 24.16 -6.35
C ASN A 420 -12.83 23.32 -7.47
N ILE A 421 -12.09 23.94 -8.38
CA ILE A 421 -11.48 23.26 -9.53
C ILE A 421 -9.97 23.05 -9.41
N PHE A 422 -9.31 23.71 -8.45
CA PHE A 422 -7.85 23.72 -8.35
C PHE A 422 -7.31 22.40 -7.77
N GLY A 423 -6.38 21.78 -8.50
CA GLY A 423 -5.77 20.50 -8.13
C GLY A 423 -5.15 20.51 -6.73
N SER A 424 -4.55 21.62 -6.27
CA SER A 424 -3.97 21.71 -4.92
C SER A 424 -5.01 21.67 -3.80
N VAL A 425 -6.22 22.15 -4.05
CA VAL A 425 -7.30 22.19 -3.06
C VAL A 425 -8.09 20.89 -3.08
N VAL A 426 -8.44 20.41 -4.28
CA VAL A 426 -9.31 19.25 -4.44
C VAL A 426 -8.52 17.95 -4.25
N SER A 427 -7.48 17.72 -5.03
CA SER A 427 -6.72 16.47 -5.02
C SER A 427 -5.52 16.51 -4.07
N GLY A 428 -4.89 17.68 -3.93
CA GLY A 428 -3.76 17.86 -3.02
C GLY A 428 -4.13 17.67 -1.55
N SER A 429 -5.34 18.04 -1.13
CA SER A 429 -5.81 17.79 0.25
C SER A 429 -5.94 16.30 0.57
N VAL A 430 -6.46 15.51 -0.39
CA VAL A 430 -6.52 14.04 -0.26
C VAL A 430 -5.12 13.45 -0.20
N PHE A 431 -4.23 13.87 -1.13
CA PHE A 431 -2.83 13.44 -1.13
C PHE A 431 -2.16 13.72 0.21
N LYS A 432 -2.33 14.94 0.75
CA LYS A 432 -1.75 15.34 2.04
C LYS A 432 -2.29 14.47 3.18
N GLU A 433 -3.60 14.23 3.25
CA GLU A 433 -4.20 13.40 4.29
C GLU A 433 -3.65 11.96 4.24
N ILE A 434 -3.49 11.39 3.03
CA ILE A 434 -2.85 10.08 2.84
C ILE A 434 -1.39 10.14 3.30
N ALA A 435 -0.61 11.12 2.82
CA ALA A 435 0.80 11.24 3.13
C ALA A 435 1.06 11.43 4.64
N ASP A 436 0.29 12.26 5.32
CA ASP A 436 0.40 12.50 6.76
C ASP A 436 0.12 11.22 7.57
N LYS A 437 -0.95 10.47 7.23
CA LYS A 437 -1.32 9.24 7.92
C LYS A 437 -0.32 8.10 7.67
N VAL A 438 0.10 7.93 6.40
CA VAL A 438 1.09 6.92 6.02
C VAL A 438 2.44 7.20 6.69
N TYR A 439 2.91 8.46 6.61
CA TYR A 439 4.17 8.86 7.23
C TYR A 439 4.15 8.64 8.76
N ALA A 440 3.04 8.99 9.42
CA ALA A 440 2.89 8.78 10.85
C ALA A 440 2.92 7.29 11.24
N GLN A 441 2.39 6.39 10.40
CA GLN A 441 2.44 4.94 10.64
C GLN A 441 3.85 4.39 10.45
N GLU A 442 4.54 4.78 9.38
CA GLU A 442 5.91 4.36 9.10
C GLU A 442 6.90 4.94 10.12
N PHE A 443 6.75 6.22 10.49
CA PHE A 443 7.56 6.86 11.51
C PHE A 443 7.39 6.23 12.90
N LYS A 444 6.18 5.74 13.23
CA LYS A 444 5.99 4.94 14.44
C LYS A 444 6.74 3.62 14.38
N LYS A 445 6.78 2.96 13.21
CA LYS A 445 7.56 1.72 13.03
C LYS A 445 9.06 1.98 13.11
N GLU A 446 9.55 3.05 12.46
CA GLU A 446 10.95 3.47 12.53
C GLU A 446 11.36 3.91 13.94
N ASN A 447 10.50 4.63 14.67
CA ASN A 447 10.77 4.98 16.06
C ASN A 447 10.68 3.79 17.01
N ILE A 448 9.86 2.79 16.73
CA ILE A 448 9.93 1.50 17.42
C ILE A 448 11.23 0.78 17.08
N ALA A 449 11.78 0.96 15.87
CA ALA A 449 13.07 0.41 15.46
C ALA A 449 14.28 1.31 15.83
N VAL A 450 14.09 2.63 16.01
CA VAL A 450 15.13 3.61 16.40
C VAL A 450 15.19 3.84 17.91
N GLU A 451 14.13 3.51 18.65
CA GLU A 451 14.21 3.28 20.09
C GLU A 451 15.05 2.03 20.43
N ASP A 452 15.44 1.27 19.42
CA ASP A 452 16.50 0.23 19.50
C ASP A 452 17.96 0.77 19.49
N SER A 453 18.21 2.05 19.57
CA SER A 453 19.35 2.55 20.34
C SER A 453 18.95 2.53 21.82
N ILE A 454 18.73 1.32 22.31
CA ILE A 454 18.37 0.98 23.67
C ILE A 454 19.47 1.53 24.57
N ASN A 455 19.23 2.68 25.17
CA ASN A 455 20.01 3.10 26.32
C ASN A 455 19.81 2.17 27.53
N GLN A 456 18.86 1.23 27.45
CA GLN A 456 18.63 0.19 28.46
C GLN A 456 18.01 -1.07 27.84
N TYR A 457 18.63 -2.21 28.00
CA TYR A 457 18.04 -3.51 27.65
C TYR A 457 16.78 -3.81 28.48
N PRO A 458 15.85 -4.62 27.97
CA PRO A 458 14.59 -4.88 28.68
C PRO A 458 14.84 -5.50 30.04
N TYR A 459 13.96 -5.17 31.00
CA TYR A 459 13.97 -5.81 32.29
C TYR A 459 13.83 -7.33 32.14
N SER A 460 14.73 -8.07 32.75
CA SER A 460 14.71 -9.51 32.74
C SER A 460 14.46 -10.06 34.15
N ARG A 461 13.64 -11.12 34.23
CA ARG A 461 13.34 -11.78 35.50
C ARG A 461 14.51 -12.65 35.95
N ASN A 462 14.65 -12.81 37.28
CA ASN A 462 15.53 -13.80 37.88
C ASN A 462 15.02 -15.22 37.59
N GLY A 463 15.91 -16.20 37.48
CA GLY A 463 15.49 -17.57 37.15
C GLY A 463 16.64 -18.54 36.94
N ASP A 464 16.37 -19.59 36.16
CA ASP A 464 17.35 -20.61 35.78
C ASP A 464 18.40 -20.03 34.82
N LYS A 465 19.69 -20.27 35.07
CA LYS A 465 20.81 -19.72 34.32
C LYS A 465 20.83 -20.21 32.87
N GLU A 466 20.68 -21.52 32.68
CA GLU A 466 20.81 -22.14 31.37
C GLU A 466 19.69 -21.69 30.44
N SER A 467 18.46 -21.74 30.93
CA SER A 467 17.29 -21.26 30.20
C SER A 467 17.41 -19.79 29.80
N PHE A 468 17.92 -18.95 30.71
CA PHE A 468 18.16 -17.54 30.44
C PHE A 468 19.20 -17.30 29.34
N LEU A 469 20.33 -18.03 29.40
CA LEU A 469 21.40 -17.90 28.41
C LEU A 469 20.94 -18.37 27.01
N ILE A 470 20.17 -19.46 26.95
CA ILE A 470 19.59 -19.95 25.67
C ILE A 470 18.64 -18.90 25.08
N ALA A 471 17.74 -18.38 25.89
CA ALA A 471 16.77 -17.37 25.44
C ALA A 471 17.49 -16.10 24.95
N SER A 472 18.42 -15.56 25.75
CA SER A 472 19.17 -14.35 25.41
C SER A 472 19.97 -14.49 24.11
N ARG A 473 20.59 -15.66 23.89
CA ARG A 473 21.33 -15.96 22.64
C ARG A 473 20.40 -16.00 21.43
N LYS A 474 19.20 -16.59 21.57
CA LYS A 474 18.21 -16.68 20.48
C LYS A 474 17.67 -15.32 20.05
N ILE A 475 17.51 -14.39 20.97
CA ILE A 475 17.00 -13.04 20.69
C ILE A 475 18.11 -11.97 20.52
N GLY A 476 19.38 -12.38 20.56
CA GLY A 476 20.53 -11.50 20.31
C GLY A 476 20.83 -10.48 21.43
N ILE A 477 20.40 -10.74 22.67
CA ILE A 477 20.70 -9.85 23.82
C ILE A 477 22.08 -10.21 24.40
N PRO A 478 23.03 -9.25 24.46
CA PRO A 478 24.31 -9.47 25.11
C PRO A 478 24.16 -9.75 26.61
N VAL A 479 24.83 -10.79 27.08
CA VAL A 479 24.84 -11.17 28.50
C VAL A 479 26.24 -11.05 29.04
N ASN A 480 26.38 -10.28 30.14
CA ASN A 480 27.62 -10.22 30.94
C ASN A 480 27.46 -11.17 32.14
N ASP A 481 28.04 -12.37 32.01
CA ASP A 481 27.94 -13.42 33.03
C ASP A 481 29.01 -13.22 34.12
N LEU A 482 28.59 -12.72 35.26
CA LEU A 482 29.36 -12.56 36.48
C LEU A 482 28.99 -13.63 37.52
N SER A 483 28.19 -14.63 37.15
CA SER A 483 27.78 -15.69 38.05
C SER A 483 28.81 -16.83 38.13
N SER A 484 28.75 -17.61 39.22
CA SER A 484 29.56 -18.82 39.35
C SER A 484 29.24 -19.85 38.27
N ASN A 485 30.21 -20.58 37.75
CA ASN A 485 30.02 -21.62 36.76
C ASN A 485 29.13 -22.78 37.26
N THR A 486 29.05 -22.97 38.57
CA THR A 486 28.27 -24.06 39.19
C THR A 486 26.89 -23.62 39.67
N THR A 487 26.51 -22.34 39.48
CA THR A 487 25.21 -21.87 39.94
C THR A 487 24.10 -22.23 38.96
N GLN A 488 22.98 -22.75 39.47
CA GLN A 488 21.77 -22.96 38.70
C GLN A 488 20.92 -21.68 38.64
N TRP A 489 20.92 -20.86 39.69
CA TRP A 489 19.99 -19.73 39.84
C TRP A 489 20.72 -18.40 39.80
N ILE A 490 20.15 -17.48 39.00
CA ILE A 490 20.72 -16.16 38.78
C ILE A 490 19.76 -15.03 39.10
N SER A 491 20.32 -13.90 39.49
CA SER A 491 19.67 -12.61 39.47
C SER A 491 20.15 -11.81 38.28
N THR A 492 19.22 -11.11 37.62
CA THR A 492 19.48 -10.31 36.46
C THR A 492 19.46 -8.81 36.81
N ARG A 493 20.31 -8.03 36.14
CA ARG A 493 20.31 -6.56 36.19
C ARG A 493 20.50 -6.01 34.80
N THR A 494 19.62 -5.13 34.37
CA THR A 494 19.72 -4.45 33.10
C THR A 494 20.81 -3.39 33.14
N GLY A 495 21.65 -3.29 32.11
CA GLY A 495 22.70 -2.30 31.94
C GLY A 495 22.73 -1.76 30.52
N ASN A 496 23.52 -0.72 30.28
CA ASN A 496 23.63 -0.05 28.95
C ASN A 496 24.26 -0.94 27.87
N ASN A 497 25.03 -1.98 28.25
CA ASN A 497 25.77 -2.86 27.33
C ASN A 497 25.26 -4.31 27.38
N GLY A 498 24.04 -4.55 27.83
CA GLY A 498 23.48 -5.90 27.99
C GLY A 498 22.94 -6.19 29.39
N ILE A 499 22.54 -7.44 29.61
CA ILE A 499 22.03 -7.90 30.89
C ILE A 499 23.17 -8.53 31.68
N LYS A 500 23.45 -8.01 32.90
CA LYS A 500 24.37 -8.62 33.86
C LYS A 500 23.66 -9.71 34.64
N ILE A 501 24.26 -10.89 34.73
CA ILE A 501 23.73 -11.98 35.56
C ILE A 501 24.73 -12.27 36.71
N ILE A 502 24.19 -12.44 37.90
CA ILE A 502 24.96 -12.74 39.11
C ILE A 502 24.38 -13.95 39.81
N THR A 503 25.21 -14.69 40.55
CA THR A 503 24.77 -15.83 41.34
C THR A 503 23.69 -15.44 42.35
N LYS A 504 22.61 -16.21 42.37
CA LYS A 504 21.58 -16.11 43.43
C LYS A 504 21.77 -17.28 44.39
N GLU A 505 22.45 -17.00 45.52
CA GLU A 505 22.74 -18.00 46.52
C GLU A 505 21.51 -18.29 47.42
N ASN A 506 21.22 -19.57 47.62
CA ASN A 506 20.24 -20.05 48.57
C ASN A 506 20.94 -20.89 49.63
N LYS A 507 20.98 -20.40 50.87
CA LYS A 507 21.63 -21.09 51.99
C LYS A 507 20.78 -22.20 52.56
N LYS A 508 21.38 -23.37 52.80
CA LYS A 508 20.72 -24.54 53.37
C LYS A 508 20.14 -24.22 54.75
N GLY A 509 18.89 -24.56 55.01
CA GLY A 509 18.19 -24.30 56.31
C GLY A 509 17.60 -22.90 56.48
N LEU A 510 17.73 -22.04 55.46
CA LEU A 510 17.09 -20.71 55.46
C LEU A 510 16.11 -20.58 54.31
N VAL A 511 15.09 -19.73 54.50
CA VAL A 511 14.09 -19.43 53.45
C VAL A 511 14.74 -18.76 52.25
N PRO A 512 14.58 -19.34 51.05
CA PRO A 512 15.15 -18.77 49.83
C PRO A 512 14.55 -17.41 49.47
N ASN A 513 15.34 -16.56 48.78
CA ASN A 513 14.85 -15.33 48.19
C ASN A 513 14.35 -15.61 46.76
N VAL A 514 13.05 -15.55 46.54
CA VAL A 514 12.44 -15.77 45.21
C VAL A 514 11.87 -14.49 44.58
N ILE A 515 12.10 -13.33 45.18
CA ILE A 515 11.68 -12.04 44.60
C ILE A 515 12.32 -11.80 43.26
N GLY A 516 11.53 -11.35 42.26
CA GLY A 516 11.92 -11.13 40.88
C GLY A 516 11.94 -12.40 40.01
N MET A 517 11.58 -13.56 40.52
CA MET A 517 11.43 -14.81 39.79
C MET A 517 10.03 -15.00 39.19
N GLY A 518 9.94 -15.77 38.11
CA GLY A 518 8.65 -16.30 37.64
C GLY A 518 8.07 -17.31 38.66
N LEU A 519 6.74 -17.48 38.65
CA LEU A 519 6.05 -18.37 39.57
C LEU A 519 6.60 -19.81 39.55
N ILE A 520 6.87 -20.36 38.36
CA ILE A 520 7.36 -21.73 38.19
C ILE A 520 8.69 -21.93 38.94
N ASP A 521 9.67 -21.04 38.68
CA ASP A 521 11.00 -21.13 39.28
C ASP A 521 10.94 -20.91 40.79
N ALA A 522 10.13 -19.92 41.21
CA ALA A 522 9.91 -19.62 42.65
C ALA A 522 9.31 -20.80 43.40
N THR A 523 8.25 -21.41 42.81
CA THR A 523 7.59 -22.59 43.40
C THR A 523 8.55 -23.77 43.50
N TYR A 524 9.28 -24.07 42.41
CA TYR A 524 10.25 -25.17 42.39
C TYR A 524 11.30 -25.04 43.52
N ILE A 525 11.85 -23.82 43.68
CA ILE A 525 12.86 -23.57 44.72
C ILE A 525 12.25 -23.77 46.13
N LEU A 526 11.13 -23.12 46.43
CA LEU A 526 10.53 -23.13 47.73
C LEU A 526 10.05 -24.53 48.14
N GLU A 527 9.44 -25.29 47.24
CA GLU A 527 9.02 -26.67 47.47
C GLU A 527 10.20 -27.63 47.66
N LYS A 528 11.30 -27.44 46.91
CA LYS A 528 12.55 -28.17 47.12
C LYS A 528 13.12 -27.96 48.53
N TYR A 529 12.87 -26.81 49.11
CA TYR A 529 13.22 -26.50 50.50
C TYR A 529 12.15 -26.93 51.52
N GLY A 530 11.03 -27.51 51.05
CA GLY A 530 9.98 -28.07 51.87
C GLY A 530 8.90 -27.07 52.38
N LEU A 531 8.77 -25.93 51.71
CA LEU A 531 7.73 -24.94 51.94
C LEU A 531 6.50 -25.22 51.05
N LEU A 532 5.31 -24.89 51.52
CA LEU A 532 4.05 -24.97 50.76
C LEU A 532 3.73 -23.62 50.17
N VAL A 533 3.76 -23.51 48.83
CA VAL A 533 3.58 -22.23 48.14
C VAL A 533 2.11 -21.93 47.88
N GLN A 534 1.69 -20.72 48.21
CA GLN A 534 0.37 -20.17 47.88
C GLN A 534 0.53 -18.89 47.04
N PRO A 535 0.32 -18.95 45.72
CA PRO A 535 0.42 -17.76 44.87
C PRO A 535 -0.84 -16.91 44.92
N VAL A 536 -0.67 -15.59 44.85
CA VAL A 536 -1.73 -14.59 44.75
C VAL A 536 -1.37 -13.60 43.64
N GLY A 537 -2.23 -13.44 42.66
CA GLY A 537 -1.99 -12.59 41.47
C GLY A 537 -1.35 -13.33 40.28
N SER A 538 -0.77 -12.59 39.34
CA SER A 538 -0.09 -13.11 38.14
C SER A 538 1.15 -12.29 37.82
N GLY A 539 2.16 -12.90 37.15
CA GLY A 539 3.39 -12.21 36.76
C GLY A 539 4.62 -12.73 37.50
N ILE A 540 5.46 -11.84 38.01
CA ILE A 540 6.68 -12.16 38.76
C ILE A 540 6.45 -11.97 40.25
N VAL A 541 7.21 -12.68 41.08
CA VAL A 541 7.16 -12.54 42.53
C VAL A 541 7.64 -11.15 42.95
N ARG A 542 6.73 -10.35 43.50
CA ARG A 542 7.01 -9.02 44.07
C ARG A 542 7.33 -9.10 45.56
N GLU A 543 6.60 -9.93 46.27
CA GLU A 543 6.78 -10.11 47.71
C GLU A 543 6.61 -11.58 48.11
N GLN A 544 7.25 -11.99 49.20
CA GLN A 544 7.08 -13.27 49.85
C GLN A 544 6.76 -13.06 51.33
N SER A 545 5.73 -13.76 51.86
CA SER A 545 5.23 -13.55 53.23
C SER A 545 6.23 -13.92 54.32
N ILE A 546 7.17 -14.82 54.03
CA ILE A 546 8.27 -15.15 54.94
C ILE A 546 9.54 -14.54 54.34
N ARG A 547 10.19 -13.68 55.12
CA ARG A 547 11.37 -12.97 54.68
C ARG A 547 12.52 -13.93 54.39
N ALA A 548 13.20 -13.73 53.25
CA ALA A 548 14.37 -14.50 52.88
C ALA A 548 15.47 -14.43 53.94
N GLY A 549 16.15 -15.57 54.18
CA GLY A 549 17.19 -15.69 55.19
C GLY A 549 16.71 -16.02 56.60
N PHE A 550 15.38 -16.09 56.84
CA PHE A 550 14.84 -16.58 58.10
C PHE A 550 14.99 -18.11 58.21
N LYS A 551 14.92 -18.64 59.44
CA LYS A 551 15.02 -20.09 59.68
C LYS A 551 13.85 -20.81 59.01
N LEU A 552 14.17 -21.85 58.26
CA LEU A 552 13.20 -22.62 57.50
C LEU A 552 12.59 -23.72 58.38
N TYR A 553 11.25 -23.84 58.30
CA TYR A 553 10.48 -24.94 58.91
C TYR A 553 9.74 -25.70 57.78
N LYS A 554 10.00 -27.00 57.64
CA LYS A 554 9.34 -27.84 56.63
C LYS A 554 7.82 -27.86 56.82
N GLY A 555 7.06 -27.78 55.71
CA GLY A 555 5.61 -27.74 55.70
C GLY A 555 4.99 -26.37 56.03
N GLN A 556 5.82 -25.33 56.26
CA GLN A 556 5.32 -23.97 56.48
C GLN A 556 4.77 -23.38 55.18
N LYS A 557 3.60 -22.72 55.28
CA LYS A 557 3.01 -22.02 54.12
C LYS A 557 3.68 -20.70 53.87
N ILE A 558 3.99 -20.43 52.62
CA ILE A 558 4.54 -19.14 52.15
C ILE A 558 3.65 -18.57 51.03
N VAL A 559 3.15 -17.36 51.23
CA VAL A 559 2.36 -16.65 50.23
C VAL A 559 3.29 -15.83 49.34
N LEU A 560 3.10 -15.95 48.04
CA LEU A 560 3.81 -15.16 47.02
C LEU A 560 2.85 -14.15 46.38
N GLN A 561 3.12 -12.88 46.54
CA GLN A 561 2.43 -11.83 45.80
C GLN A 561 3.09 -11.65 44.45
N LEU A 562 2.30 -11.80 43.37
CA LEU A 562 2.71 -11.68 41.99
C LEU A 562 2.19 -10.36 41.37
N GLY A 563 3.00 -9.71 40.50
CA GLY A 563 2.60 -8.49 39.85
C GLY A 563 3.54 -8.08 38.70
#